data_66b7c63155e2aac8c2f4c123bdb05634
#
_entry.id   66b7c63155e2aac8c2f4c123bdb05634
#
_cell.length_a   1.000
_cell.length_b   1.000
_cell.length_c   1.000
_cell.angle_alpha   90.00
_cell.angle_beta   90.00
_cell.angle_gamma   90.00
#
_symmetry.space_group_name_H-M   'P 1'
#
loop_
_entity.id
_entity.type
_entity.pdbx_description
1 polymer ?
#
loop_
_entity_poly.entity_id
_entity_poly.type
_entity_poly.pdbx_seq_one_letter_code
_entity_poly.pdbx_strand_id
1 'polypeptide(L)'
;LTHQHPPDHPDLSPAGPSGHPEAPAPAALEKEPDGSLPVLQGTWKPDPASPLPLHSQISSYFLAKISSGAWPPGMRLAPQRELCRMLGVNRSTVVTALDQLTALGLIEGRRGGGTVVVADTRSAIRPAGGSDTVTAPAAMERTGNWNDYVEEGIHYPNLPTVQDINRLEYEPGLIRLGTGEPAPELLPGAAMNQVLAGLAQRILPPLSYEEPLGNPALRAAVSRMLARSGIAADPASILITSGALQGLQLIALGLLPRGSSILLEKPSYLYSIHAFQSAGVKFSGLPMDGRGLIPEHLTAEAVRSKAAMLYSIPSFHNPTGILMDAGRRRELMQVTGSLGLPILEDGAYQELWLDAPPPLPLKALDREGRVLHLGTLSKAASPGLRIGWIVGPEPVVRRLADIKMQSDYGASSLSQLAAASWLEDGYHEEHLQVLRGRLRERRDLVLELLQLHCAGLATWNVPAGGFYIWLSLLHPVPPRKLFTAALRAGLLLNTGDLYDRSDRGHLRLSYAYASPAELERGIALLANVIREAP
;
A
#
# COMPACT_ATOMS: atom_id res chain seq x y z
N LEU A 1 27.10 37.56 40.05
CA LEU A 1 26.55 38.11 41.32
C LEU A 1 25.23 37.40 41.62
N THR A 2 25.26 36.69 42.76
CA THR A 2 24.21 36.17 43.66
C THR A 2 23.24 35.10 43.14
N HIS A 3 23.54 33.88 43.57
CA HIS A 3 22.65 32.73 43.72
C HIS A 3 21.46 33.05 44.64
N GLN A 4 20.27 32.62 44.29
CA GLN A 4 19.19 32.35 45.22
C GLN A 4 18.61 30.97 44.95
N HIS A 5 18.66 30.11 45.97
CA HIS A 5 18.03 28.79 46.06
C HIS A 5 16.51 28.93 46.24
N PRO A 6 15.69 28.00 45.71
CA PRO A 6 14.28 27.84 46.12
C PRO A 6 14.17 26.94 47.37
N PRO A 7 13.10 27.08 48.17
CA PRO A 7 12.93 26.45 49.46
C PRO A 7 12.45 25.00 49.42
N ASP A 8 12.79 24.30 50.52
CA ASP A 8 12.49 22.91 50.84
C ASP A 8 10.98 22.55 50.80
N HIS A 9 10.66 21.39 50.26
CA HIS A 9 9.39 20.70 50.43
C HIS A 9 9.46 19.68 51.58
N PRO A 10 8.44 19.54 52.42
CA PRO A 10 8.44 18.63 53.54
C PRO A 10 8.17 17.18 53.11
N ASP A 11 8.85 16.32 53.84
CA ASP A 11 8.84 14.86 53.90
C ASP A 11 7.41 14.31 54.15
N LEU A 12 6.94 13.37 53.31
CA LEU A 12 5.77 12.55 53.58
C LEU A 12 6.17 11.09 53.45
N SER A 13 6.42 10.45 54.57
CA SER A 13 6.57 9.01 54.71
C SER A 13 5.28 8.25 54.39
N PRO A 14 5.34 7.02 53.84
CA PRO A 14 4.15 6.30 53.38
C PRO A 14 3.40 5.58 54.50
N ALA A 15 2.08 5.78 54.52
CA ALA A 15 1.17 5.00 55.33
C ALA A 15 0.91 3.63 54.63
N GLY A 16 0.84 2.57 55.45
CA GLY A 16 0.74 1.18 55.06
C GLY A 16 -0.60 0.77 54.35
N PRO A 17 -0.70 -0.47 53.88
CA PRO A 17 -1.69 -0.87 52.89
C PRO A 17 -3.05 -1.16 53.52
N SER A 18 -4.08 -0.47 53.06
CA SER A 18 -5.47 -0.82 53.25
C SER A 18 -5.89 -1.82 52.16
N GLY A 19 -6.39 -2.98 52.57
CA GLY A 19 -6.77 -4.08 51.71
C GLY A 19 -7.85 -3.71 50.71
N HIS A 20 -7.58 -4.01 49.44
CA HIS A 20 -8.59 -4.12 48.39
C HIS A 20 -9.17 -5.52 48.39
N PRO A 21 -10.49 -5.70 48.18
CA PRO A 21 -11.09 -7.00 48.02
C PRO A 21 -10.59 -7.65 46.72
N GLU A 22 -10.14 -8.91 46.82
CA GLU A 22 -9.79 -9.76 45.68
C GLU A 22 -10.96 -9.86 44.69
N ALA A 23 -10.67 -9.58 43.43
CA ALA A 23 -11.56 -9.92 42.33
C ALA A 23 -11.74 -11.44 42.25
N PRO A 24 -12.95 -11.96 42.00
CA PRO A 24 -13.16 -13.40 41.91
C PRO A 24 -12.34 -13.96 40.73
N ALA A 25 -11.66 -15.06 41.01
CA ALA A 25 -10.92 -15.84 40.00
C ALA A 25 -11.87 -16.26 38.87
N PRO A 26 -11.39 -16.28 37.59
CA PRO A 26 -12.21 -16.77 36.49
C PRO A 26 -12.63 -18.22 36.76
N ALA A 27 -13.94 -18.48 36.70
CA ALA A 27 -14.52 -19.80 36.88
C ALA A 27 -13.82 -20.81 35.96
N ALA A 28 -13.26 -21.85 36.54
CA ALA A 28 -12.69 -22.97 35.81
C ALA A 28 -13.78 -23.56 34.90
N LEU A 29 -13.55 -23.58 33.59
CA LEU A 29 -14.40 -24.30 32.64
C LEU A 29 -14.34 -25.78 32.98
N GLU A 30 -15.45 -26.33 33.52
CA GLU A 30 -15.63 -27.75 33.68
C GLU A 30 -15.52 -28.43 32.31
N LYS A 31 -14.55 -29.33 32.19
CA LYS A 31 -14.42 -30.22 31.04
C LYS A 31 -15.51 -31.26 31.12
N GLU A 32 -16.44 -31.24 30.17
CA GLU A 32 -17.31 -32.40 29.96
C GLU A 32 -16.51 -33.59 29.42
N PRO A 33 -16.80 -34.80 29.88
CA PRO A 33 -15.91 -35.97 29.73
C PRO A 33 -15.99 -36.68 28.38
N ASP A 34 -16.59 -36.11 27.32
CA ASP A 34 -16.79 -36.88 26.08
C ASP A 34 -16.27 -36.21 24.80
N GLY A 35 -15.42 -35.21 24.88
CA GLY A 35 -14.82 -34.62 23.66
C GLY A 35 -15.82 -33.95 22.72
N SER A 36 -17.04 -33.67 23.17
CA SER A 36 -18.05 -32.97 22.40
C SER A 36 -17.67 -31.50 22.17
N LEU A 37 -17.88 -31.06 20.96
CA LEU A 37 -17.56 -29.76 20.43
C LEU A 37 -18.29 -28.64 21.19
N PRO A 38 -17.66 -27.51 21.50
CA PRO A 38 -18.35 -26.42 22.16
C PRO A 38 -19.52 -25.96 21.29
N VAL A 39 -20.71 -26.11 21.82
CA VAL A 39 -21.96 -25.63 21.24
C VAL A 39 -21.88 -24.11 21.11
N LEU A 40 -22.34 -23.55 19.98
CA LEU A 40 -22.56 -22.12 19.84
C LEU A 40 -23.40 -21.64 21.02
N GLN A 41 -22.77 -21.05 22.04
CA GLN A 41 -23.50 -20.49 23.18
C GLN A 41 -24.26 -19.26 22.69
N GLY A 42 -25.57 -19.42 22.52
CA GLY A 42 -26.50 -18.37 22.12
C GLY A 42 -27.22 -18.70 20.80
N THR A 43 -28.47 -18.29 20.71
CA THR A 43 -29.39 -18.49 19.58
C THR A 43 -29.10 -17.61 18.38
N TRP A 44 -27.84 -17.17 18.14
CA TRP A 44 -27.53 -16.30 17.01
C TRP A 44 -27.68 -17.04 15.69
N LYS A 45 -28.40 -16.40 14.76
CA LYS A 45 -28.53 -16.82 13.38
C LYS A 45 -28.35 -15.61 12.48
N PRO A 46 -27.81 -15.79 11.26
CA PRO A 46 -27.75 -14.70 10.29
C PRO A 46 -29.16 -14.27 9.88
N ASP A 47 -29.35 -12.97 9.72
CA ASP A 47 -30.63 -12.35 9.34
C ASP A 47 -30.79 -12.31 7.82
N PRO A 48 -31.77 -13.02 7.23
CA PRO A 48 -32.04 -12.98 5.79
C PRO A 48 -32.54 -11.61 5.30
N ALA A 49 -33.09 -10.77 6.18
CA ALA A 49 -33.58 -9.43 5.85
C ALA A 49 -32.47 -8.36 5.85
N SER A 50 -31.28 -8.69 6.35
CA SER A 50 -30.11 -7.80 6.35
C SER A 50 -29.60 -7.58 4.92
N PRO A 51 -29.15 -6.36 4.57
CA PRO A 51 -28.51 -6.09 3.28
C PRO A 51 -27.13 -6.78 3.13
N LEU A 52 -26.56 -7.32 4.21
CA LEU A 52 -25.30 -8.07 4.19
C LEU A 52 -25.55 -9.52 3.78
N PRO A 53 -24.75 -10.07 2.84
CA PRO A 53 -24.81 -11.49 2.48
C PRO A 53 -24.68 -12.40 3.71
N LEU A 54 -25.44 -13.49 3.78
CA LEU A 54 -25.45 -14.40 4.93
C LEU A 54 -24.05 -14.94 5.27
N HIS A 55 -23.22 -15.24 4.26
CA HIS A 55 -21.82 -15.68 4.49
C HIS A 55 -20.96 -14.63 5.16
N SER A 56 -21.17 -13.34 4.82
CA SER A 56 -20.44 -12.22 5.43
C SER A 56 -20.85 -12.01 6.89
N GLN A 57 -22.14 -12.19 7.20
CA GLN A 57 -22.62 -12.13 8.58
C GLN A 57 -22.02 -13.26 9.42
N ILE A 58 -21.93 -14.48 8.86
CA ILE A 58 -21.36 -15.64 9.55
C ILE A 58 -19.86 -15.45 9.77
N SER A 59 -19.12 -15.03 8.75
CA SER A 59 -17.68 -14.78 8.89
C SER A 59 -17.38 -13.68 9.90
N SER A 60 -18.16 -12.59 9.93
CA SER A 60 -18.04 -11.52 10.92
C SER A 60 -18.33 -12.00 12.33
N TYR A 61 -19.38 -12.80 12.53
CA TYR A 61 -19.70 -13.36 13.85
C TYR A 61 -18.60 -14.31 14.36
N PHE A 62 -18.06 -15.18 13.51
CA PHE A 62 -16.97 -16.09 13.87
C PHE A 62 -15.68 -15.31 14.16
N LEU A 63 -15.39 -14.30 13.34
CA LEU A 63 -14.27 -13.39 13.56
C LEU A 63 -14.37 -12.71 14.94
N ALA A 64 -15.53 -12.17 15.30
CA ALA A 64 -15.74 -11.54 16.60
C ALA A 64 -15.51 -12.52 17.77
N LYS A 65 -15.94 -13.79 17.64
CA LYS A 65 -15.72 -14.83 18.67
C LYS A 65 -14.24 -15.22 18.79
N ILE A 66 -13.51 -15.28 17.68
CA ILE A 66 -12.08 -15.58 17.67
C ILE A 66 -11.29 -14.37 18.23
N SER A 67 -11.62 -13.14 17.79
CA SER A 67 -10.95 -11.92 18.23
C SER A 67 -11.17 -11.57 19.70
N SER A 68 -12.35 -11.88 20.24
CA SER A 68 -12.63 -11.69 21.67
C SER A 68 -11.96 -12.74 22.56
N GLY A 69 -11.32 -13.77 21.98
CA GLY A 69 -10.77 -14.90 22.73
C GLY A 69 -11.81 -15.90 23.22
N ALA A 70 -13.10 -15.70 22.92
CA ALA A 70 -14.15 -16.66 23.23
C ALA A 70 -13.94 -18.00 22.50
N TRP A 71 -13.27 -17.97 21.36
CA TRP A 71 -12.78 -19.13 20.62
C TRP A 71 -11.25 -19.08 20.55
N PRO A 72 -10.55 -19.71 21.52
CA PRO A 72 -9.11 -19.66 21.63
C PRO A 72 -8.41 -20.49 20.53
N PRO A 73 -7.11 -20.23 20.25
CA PRO A 73 -6.30 -21.09 19.39
C PRO A 73 -6.34 -22.54 19.82
N GLY A 74 -6.47 -23.46 18.87
CA GLY A 74 -6.63 -24.89 19.12
C GLY A 74 -8.08 -25.35 19.24
N MET A 75 -9.03 -24.44 19.39
CA MET A 75 -10.46 -24.80 19.44
C MET A 75 -10.94 -25.37 18.11
N ARG A 76 -11.68 -26.44 18.11
CA ARG A 76 -12.30 -27.05 16.93
C ARG A 76 -13.68 -26.48 16.67
N LEU A 77 -13.92 -26.07 15.41
CA LEU A 77 -15.24 -25.67 14.95
C LEU A 77 -16.09 -26.90 14.63
N ALA A 78 -17.41 -26.77 14.80
CA ALA A 78 -18.34 -27.81 14.41
C ALA A 78 -18.22 -28.18 12.91
N PRO A 79 -18.47 -29.43 12.52
CA PRO A 79 -18.48 -29.85 11.12
C PRO A 79 -19.41 -28.99 10.27
N GLN A 80 -19.04 -28.74 8.98
CA GLN A 80 -19.82 -27.89 8.08
C GLN A 80 -21.32 -28.25 8.03
N ARG A 81 -21.64 -29.55 8.07
CA ARG A 81 -23.05 -30.01 8.07
C ARG A 81 -23.81 -29.57 9.33
N GLU A 82 -23.13 -29.58 10.45
CA GLU A 82 -23.72 -29.16 11.73
C GLU A 82 -23.84 -27.63 11.79
N LEU A 83 -22.83 -26.89 11.32
CA LEU A 83 -22.90 -25.42 11.17
C LEU A 83 -24.08 -25.01 10.29
N CYS A 84 -24.32 -25.70 9.17
CA CYS A 84 -25.49 -25.44 8.31
C CYS A 84 -26.81 -25.58 9.07
N ARG A 85 -26.94 -26.66 9.86
CA ARG A 85 -28.14 -26.91 10.65
C ARG A 85 -28.35 -25.88 11.76
N MET A 86 -27.27 -25.52 12.46
CA MET A 86 -27.30 -24.57 13.57
C MET A 86 -27.63 -23.15 13.12
N LEU A 87 -27.02 -22.72 12.00
CA LEU A 87 -27.18 -21.37 11.45
C LEU A 87 -28.41 -21.25 10.54
N GLY A 88 -29.02 -22.34 10.13
CA GLY A 88 -30.20 -22.35 9.26
C GLY A 88 -29.89 -21.92 7.82
N VAL A 89 -28.66 -22.20 7.32
CA VAL A 89 -28.20 -21.79 5.98
C VAL A 89 -27.74 -22.99 5.13
N ASN A 90 -27.60 -22.80 3.83
CA ASN A 90 -27.10 -23.83 2.93
C ASN A 90 -25.59 -24.04 3.08
N ARG A 91 -25.09 -25.18 2.53
CA ARG A 91 -23.69 -25.56 2.64
C ARG A 91 -22.74 -24.57 1.94
N SER A 92 -23.11 -24.03 0.80
CA SER A 92 -22.27 -23.06 0.07
C SER A 92 -22.03 -21.81 0.91
N THR A 93 -23.04 -21.30 1.62
CA THR A 93 -22.94 -20.14 2.50
C THR A 93 -21.93 -20.38 3.64
N VAL A 94 -21.97 -21.56 4.26
CA VAL A 94 -21.01 -21.92 5.33
C VAL A 94 -19.60 -22.08 4.78
N VAL A 95 -19.44 -22.75 3.62
CA VAL A 95 -18.13 -22.93 2.96
C VAL A 95 -17.51 -21.59 2.64
N THR A 96 -18.26 -20.68 2.00
CA THR A 96 -17.77 -19.33 1.68
C THR A 96 -17.34 -18.56 2.93
N ALA A 97 -18.10 -18.65 4.02
CA ALA A 97 -17.73 -17.99 5.29
C ALA A 97 -16.44 -18.58 5.89
N LEU A 98 -16.30 -19.92 5.90
CA LEU A 98 -15.09 -20.57 6.39
C LEU A 98 -13.88 -20.30 5.49
N ASP A 99 -14.05 -20.24 4.16
CA ASP A 99 -12.99 -19.90 3.22
C ASP A 99 -12.47 -18.47 3.46
N GLN A 100 -13.35 -17.52 3.77
CA GLN A 100 -12.96 -16.16 4.16
C GLN A 100 -12.11 -16.17 5.44
N LEU A 101 -12.49 -16.91 6.47
CA LEU A 101 -11.74 -17.01 7.71
C LEU A 101 -10.41 -17.77 7.54
N THR A 102 -10.38 -18.76 6.65
CA THR A 102 -9.15 -19.47 6.26
C THR A 102 -8.20 -18.55 5.49
N ALA A 103 -8.74 -17.75 4.57
CA ALA A 103 -7.95 -16.74 3.83
C ALA A 103 -7.36 -15.68 4.77
N LEU A 104 -8.04 -15.37 5.88
CA LEU A 104 -7.53 -14.49 6.95
C LEU A 104 -6.54 -15.19 7.88
N GLY A 105 -6.28 -16.49 7.70
CA GLY A 105 -5.37 -17.27 8.54
C GLY A 105 -5.88 -17.50 9.97
N LEU A 106 -7.18 -17.34 10.21
CA LEU A 106 -7.80 -17.47 11.54
C LEU A 106 -8.17 -18.90 11.89
N ILE A 107 -8.46 -19.70 10.86
CA ILE A 107 -8.80 -21.12 10.98
C ILE A 107 -8.04 -21.95 9.94
N GLU A 108 -7.80 -23.21 10.25
CA GLU A 108 -7.13 -24.16 9.35
C GLU A 108 -7.89 -25.49 9.32
N GLY A 109 -8.08 -26.03 8.10
CA GLY A 109 -8.61 -27.38 7.91
C GLY A 109 -7.51 -28.44 8.10
N ARG A 110 -7.66 -29.37 9.05
CA ARG A 110 -6.74 -30.50 9.27
C ARG A 110 -7.30 -31.79 8.69
N ARG A 111 -6.52 -32.51 7.89
CA ARG A 111 -6.93 -33.84 7.36
C ARG A 111 -7.29 -34.78 8.53
N GLY A 112 -8.56 -35.21 8.59
CA GLY A 112 -9.08 -36.05 9.66
C GLY A 112 -9.36 -35.34 10.99
N GLY A 113 -9.03 -34.06 11.14
CA GLY A 113 -9.13 -33.29 12.39
C GLY A 113 -10.18 -32.15 12.39
N GLY A 114 -10.88 -31.90 11.29
CA GLY A 114 -11.86 -30.81 11.19
C GLY A 114 -11.21 -29.43 11.04
N THR A 115 -11.99 -28.38 11.22
CA THR A 115 -11.52 -26.97 11.15
C THR A 115 -11.15 -26.49 12.56
N VAL A 116 -9.96 -25.91 12.71
CA VAL A 116 -9.39 -25.49 14.00
C VAL A 116 -9.02 -24.02 13.95
N VAL A 117 -9.25 -23.27 15.03
CA VAL A 117 -8.77 -21.90 15.22
C VAL A 117 -7.26 -21.92 15.41
N VAL A 118 -6.50 -21.14 14.60
CA VAL A 118 -5.02 -21.18 14.59
C VAL A 118 -4.37 -19.87 14.99
N ALA A 119 -5.08 -18.73 15.01
CA ALA A 119 -4.52 -17.43 15.32
C ALA A 119 -4.73 -17.04 16.78
N ASP A 120 -3.67 -16.52 17.40
CA ASP A 120 -3.79 -15.72 18.62
C ASP A 120 -4.12 -14.29 18.19
N THR A 121 -5.42 -13.99 18.14
CA THR A 121 -5.94 -12.77 17.50
C THR A 121 -6.00 -11.57 18.42
N ARG A 122 -5.16 -11.49 19.43
CA ARG A 122 -5.03 -10.23 20.18
C ARG A 122 -4.50 -9.07 19.32
N SER A 123 -4.26 -9.31 18.02
CA SER A 123 -3.66 -8.34 17.09
C SER A 123 -4.30 -8.23 15.70
N ALA A 124 -5.44 -8.86 15.38
CA ALA A 124 -5.91 -8.83 13.99
C ALA A 124 -7.44 -8.79 13.84
N ILE A 125 -7.91 -7.74 13.17
CA ILE A 125 -8.97 -7.67 12.15
C ILE A 125 -10.40 -7.37 12.62
N ARG A 126 -10.84 -6.15 12.26
CA ARG A 126 -12.26 -5.76 12.18
C ARG A 126 -12.87 -6.15 10.83
N PRO A 127 -14.14 -6.59 10.79
CA PRO A 127 -14.82 -6.88 9.54
C PRO A 127 -15.21 -5.60 8.79
N ALA A 128 -15.00 -5.60 7.46
CA ALA A 128 -15.55 -4.60 6.56
C ALA A 128 -17.05 -4.85 6.35
N GLY A 129 -17.87 -3.89 6.71
CA GLY A 129 -19.27 -3.88 6.31
C GLY A 129 -20.21 -3.35 7.40
N GLY A 130 -20.43 -2.05 7.40
CA GLY A 130 -21.52 -1.42 8.12
C GLY A 130 -22.27 -0.48 7.18
N SER A 131 -23.55 -0.77 6.98
CA SER A 131 -24.51 0.02 6.23
C SER A 131 -24.79 1.35 6.92
N ASP A 132 -24.78 2.42 6.14
CA ASP A 132 -25.21 3.76 6.56
C ASP A 132 -26.71 3.81 6.84
N THR A 133 -27.08 3.74 8.12
CA THR A 133 -28.23 4.46 8.64
C THR A 133 -27.70 5.34 9.76
N VAL A 134 -27.69 6.66 9.51
CA VAL A 134 -27.41 7.67 10.53
C VAL A 134 -28.58 7.71 11.49
N THR A 135 -28.62 6.76 12.41
CA THR A 135 -29.24 6.94 13.72
C THR A 135 -28.11 7.40 14.64
N ALA A 136 -28.29 8.55 15.26
CA ALA A 136 -27.36 9.01 16.29
C ALA A 136 -27.12 7.86 17.27
N PRO A 137 -25.85 7.46 17.52
CA PRO A 137 -25.60 6.39 18.46
C PRO A 137 -26.11 6.81 19.83
N ALA A 138 -26.90 5.92 20.48
CA ALA A 138 -27.12 6.03 21.90
C ALA A 138 -25.73 6.22 22.54
N ALA A 139 -25.60 7.21 23.43
CA ALA A 139 -24.36 7.54 24.09
C ALA A 139 -23.83 6.26 24.78
N MET A 140 -22.95 5.54 24.10
CA MET A 140 -22.14 4.52 24.75
C MET A 140 -21.28 5.25 25.78
N GLU A 141 -21.31 4.80 27.01
CA GLU A 141 -20.36 5.24 28.03
C GLU A 141 -18.94 4.96 27.49
N ARG A 142 -18.33 5.98 26.92
CA ARG A 142 -16.95 5.89 26.46
C ARG A 142 -16.08 5.77 27.70
N THR A 143 -15.33 4.68 27.78
CA THR A 143 -14.39 4.44 28.88
C THR A 143 -13.23 5.45 28.89
N GLY A 144 -13.15 6.34 27.90
CA GLY A 144 -12.05 7.29 27.73
C GLY A 144 -10.71 6.64 27.36
N ASN A 145 -10.72 5.36 26.97
CA ASN A 145 -9.54 4.61 26.58
C ASN A 145 -9.19 4.89 25.11
N TRP A 146 -7.92 5.18 24.82
CA TRP A 146 -7.41 5.37 23.46
C TRP A 146 -7.66 4.16 22.53
N ASN A 147 -7.74 2.95 23.07
CA ASN A 147 -8.04 1.75 22.29
C ASN A 147 -9.39 1.85 21.58
N ASP A 148 -10.41 2.42 22.25
CA ASP A 148 -11.74 2.60 21.66
C ASP A 148 -11.67 3.55 20.45
N TYR A 149 -10.88 4.63 20.55
CA TYR A 149 -10.66 5.57 19.43
C TYR A 149 -9.87 4.93 18.28
N VAL A 150 -8.87 4.10 18.59
CA VAL A 150 -8.10 3.38 17.58
C VAL A 150 -8.97 2.37 16.84
N GLU A 151 -9.87 1.70 17.56
CA GLU A 151 -10.79 0.73 16.96
C GLU A 151 -11.90 1.39 16.14
N GLU A 152 -12.40 2.55 16.55
CA GLU A 152 -13.45 3.31 15.85
C GLU A 152 -12.92 4.20 14.72
N GLY A 153 -11.60 4.32 14.56
CA GLY A 153 -10.95 5.15 13.55
C GLY A 153 -11.37 4.81 12.13
N ILE A 154 -11.59 5.84 11.30
CA ILE A 154 -12.01 5.69 9.90
C ILE A 154 -10.92 5.13 8.97
N HIS A 155 -9.65 5.21 9.38
CA HIS A 155 -8.53 4.70 8.60
C HIS A 155 -8.36 3.20 8.79
N TYR A 156 -8.38 2.48 7.67
CA TYR A 156 -8.09 1.05 7.69
C TYR A 156 -6.62 0.80 8.03
N PRO A 157 -6.31 -0.10 8.97
CA PRO A 157 -4.93 -0.52 9.20
C PRO A 157 -4.37 -1.18 7.93
N ASN A 158 -3.08 -1.06 7.72
CA ASN A 158 -2.41 -1.81 6.65
C ASN A 158 -2.62 -3.31 6.84
N LEU A 159 -2.56 -4.06 5.74
CA LEU A 159 -2.54 -5.53 5.81
C LEU A 159 -1.43 -6.00 6.76
N PRO A 160 -1.63 -7.07 7.54
CA PRO A 160 -0.61 -7.57 8.48
C PRO A 160 0.76 -7.79 7.82
N THR A 161 0.78 -8.35 6.61
CA THR A 161 2.02 -8.52 5.85
C THR A 161 2.69 -7.17 5.51
N VAL A 162 1.91 -6.11 5.21
CA VAL A 162 2.46 -4.75 4.98
C VAL A 162 3.02 -4.16 6.28
N GLN A 163 2.34 -4.37 7.41
CA GLN A 163 2.84 -3.94 8.72
C GLN A 163 4.15 -4.66 9.07
N ASP A 164 4.23 -5.97 8.82
CA ASP A 164 5.45 -6.76 9.01
C ASP A 164 6.57 -6.24 8.11
N ILE A 165 6.31 -6.00 6.82
CA ILE A 165 7.29 -5.43 5.88
C ILE A 165 7.80 -4.09 6.39
N ASN A 166 6.91 -3.15 6.73
CA ASN A 166 7.29 -1.81 7.20
C ASN A 166 8.15 -1.84 8.47
N ARG A 167 7.91 -2.80 9.35
CA ARG A 167 8.72 -3.01 10.56
C ARG A 167 10.06 -3.67 10.24
N LEU A 168 10.04 -4.72 9.42
CA LEU A 168 11.21 -5.56 9.12
C LEU A 168 12.18 -4.89 8.13
N GLU A 169 11.75 -3.89 7.37
CA GLU A 169 12.65 -3.10 6.52
C GLU A 169 13.78 -2.40 7.30
N TYR A 170 13.62 -2.19 8.61
CA TYR A 170 14.64 -1.58 9.47
C TYR A 170 15.43 -2.60 10.30
N GLU A 171 15.12 -3.90 10.19
CA GLU A 171 15.85 -4.94 10.90
C GLU A 171 17.14 -5.30 10.15
N PRO A 172 18.30 -5.32 10.84
CA PRO A 172 19.56 -5.70 10.20
C PRO A 172 19.59 -7.18 9.82
N GLY A 173 20.32 -7.51 8.77
CA GLY A 173 20.60 -8.89 8.37
C GLY A 173 19.56 -9.51 7.45
N LEU A 174 18.46 -8.83 7.11
CA LEU A 174 17.52 -9.28 6.09
C LEU A 174 17.92 -8.80 4.70
N ILE A 175 17.94 -9.71 3.73
CA ILE A 175 18.09 -9.36 2.32
C ILE A 175 16.73 -8.91 1.79
N ARG A 176 16.63 -7.65 1.36
CA ARG A 176 15.38 -7.03 0.95
C ARG A 176 15.17 -7.16 -0.56
N LEU A 177 14.51 -8.22 -1.00
CA LEU A 177 14.21 -8.43 -2.42
C LEU A 177 12.92 -7.76 -2.91
N GLY A 178 12.12 -7.17 -2.00
CA GLY A 178 10.85 -6.54 -2.33
C GLY A 178 10.84 -5.00 -2.19
N THR A 179 11.84 -4.39 -1.57
CA THR A 179 11.86 -2.96 -1.21
C THR A 179 11.83 -2.04 -2.43
N GLY A 180 10.91 -1.08 -2.41
CA GLY A 180 10.60 -0.19 -3.53
C GLY A 180 11.31 1.15 -3.51
N GLU A 181 12.56 1.20 -3.04
CA GLU A 181 13.41 2.40 -3.03
C GLU A 181 14.80 2.09 -3.56
N PRO A 182 15.58 3.10 -4.02
CA PRO A 182 16.97 2.92 -4.38
C PRO A 182 17.82 2.59 -3.15
N ALA A 183 18.82 1.74 -3.32
CA ALA A 183 19.84 1.49 -2.30
C ALA A 183 20.56 2.78 -1.89
N PRO A 184 21.03 2.90 -0.63
CA PRO A 184 21.74 4.10 -0.17
C PRO A 184 22.91 4.52 -1.07
N GLU A 185 23.64 3.56 -1.65
CA GLU A 185 24.76 3.82 -2.58
C GLU A 185 24.32 4.28 -3.98
N LEU A 186 23.02 4.18 -4.30
CA LEU A 186 22.43 4.71 -5.53
C LEU A 186 21.89 6.13 -5.34
N LEU A 187 21.81 6.63 -4.10
CA LEU A 187 21.36 7.98 -3.81
C LEU A 187 22.45 9.00 -4.09
N PRO A 188 22.12 10.22 -4.55
CA PRO A 188 23.08 11.22 -4.97
C PRO A 188 23.69 12.01 -3.80
N GLY A 189 24.27 11.35 -2.80
CA GLY A 189 24.73 11.98 -1.56
C GLY A 189 25.74 13.11 -1.79
N ALA A 190 26.74 12.91 -2.64
CA ALA A 190 27.76 13.93 -2.93
C ALA A 190 27.15 15.15 -3.66
N ALA A 191 26.31 14.92 -4.68
CA ALA A 191 25.64 16.00 -5.39
C ALA A 191 24.64 16.75 -4.50
N MET A 192 23.92 16.04 -3.65
CA MET A 192 23.00 16.65 -2.67
C MET A 192 23.74 17.51 -1.66
N ASN A 193 24.92 17.09 -1.18
CA ASN A 193 25.79 17.91 -0.33
C ASN A 193 26.21 19.22 -1.03
N GLN A 194 26.50 19.18 -2.34
CA GLN A 194 26.82 20.41 -3.11
C GLN A 194 25.60 21.33 -3.20
N VAL A 195 24.41 20.80 -3.48
CA VAL A 195 23.16 21.57 -3.47
C VAL A 195 22.94 22.26 -2.13
N LEU A 196 23.06 21.52 -1.02
CA LEU A 196 22.84 22.07 0.32
C LEU A 196 23.91 23.10 0.69
N ALA A 197 25.19 22.87 0.35
CA ALA A 197 26.26 23.83 0.55
C ALA A 197 26.02 25.11 -0.27
N GLY A 198 25.60 25.00 -1.53
CA GLY A 198 25.22 26.14 -2.36
C GLY A 198 24.06 26.94 -1.78
N LEU A 199 23.06 26.28 -1.23
CA LEU A 199 21.96 26.94 -0.52
C LEU A 199 22.44 27.70 0.72
N ALA A 200 23.33 27.10 1.51
CA ALA A 200 23.86 27.73 2.72
C ALA A 200 24.68 29.00 2.43
N GLN A 201 25.27 29.11 1.25
CA GLN A 201 26.02 30.30 0.81
C GLN A 201 25.12 31.41 0.26
N ARG A 202 23.89 31.11 -0.12
CA ARG A 202 22.89 32.10 -0.58
C ARG A 202 22.23 32.76 0.62
N ILE A 203 21.80 34.02 0.47
CA ILE A 203 20.88 34.63 1.42
C ILE A 203 19.55 33.88 1.28
N LEU A 204 19.32 32.89 2.12
CA LEU A 204 18.06 32.18 2.13
C LEU A 204 16.93 33.13 2.56
N PRO A 205 15.77 33.10 1.88
CA PRO A 205 14.59 33.74 2.42
C PRO A 205 14.28 33.14 3.79
N PRO A 206 13.56 33.86 4.67
CA PRO A 206 13.07 33.26 5.92
C PRO A 206 12.35 31.96 5.59
N LEU A 207 12.64 30.88 6.34
CA LEU A 207 11.98 29.57 6.17
C LEU A 207 10.54 29.67 6.73
N SER A 208 9.71 30.43 6.05
CA SER A 208 8.28 30.58 6.34
C SER A 208 7.47 29.58 5.51
N TYR A 209 6.16 29.62 5.68
CA TYR A 209 5.26 28.84 4.84
C TYR A 209 5.37 29.26 3.36
N GLU A 210 5.27 28.29 2.47
CA GLU A 210 5.24 28.53 1.04
C GLU A 210 3.82 28.90 0.55
N GLU A 211 3.72 29.34 -0.70
CA GLU A 211 2.44 29.49 -1.37
C GLU A 211 1.63 28.17 -1.36
N PRO A 212 0.30 28.21 -1.42
CA PRO A 212 -0.54 27.00 -1.43
C PRO A 212 -0.17 26.00 -2.52
N LEU A 213 0.25 26.47 -3.70
CA LEU A 213 0.74 25.64 -4.81
C LEU A 213 2.17 25.13 -4.61
N GLY A 214 2.90 25.65 -3.64
CA GLY A 214 4.32 25.41 -3.42
C GLY A 214 5.22 26.48 -4.04
N ASN A 215 6.52 26.38 -3.76
CA ASN A 215 7.55 27.33 -4.15
C ASN A 215 7.53 27.62 -5.66
N PRO A 216 7.45 28.89 -6.10
CA PRO A 216 7.36 29.26 -7.52
C PRO A 216 8.57 28.80 -8.36
N ALA A 217 9.79 28.89 -7.79
CA ALA A 217 10.99 28.44 -8.50
C ALA A 217 10.95 26.92 -8.73
N LEU A 218 10.53 26.14 -7.73
CA LEU A 218 10.37 24.71 -7.88
C LEU A 218 9.28 24.36 -8.91
N ARG A 219 8.14 25.03 -8.89
CA ARG A 219 7.08 24.82 -9.91
C ARG A 219 7.58 25.10 -11.32
N ALA A 220 8.36 26.18 -11.51
CA ALA A 220 8.98 26.50 -12.78
C ALA A 220 10.03 25.45 -13.19
N ALA A 221 10.85 24.95 -12.27
CA ALA A 221 11.83 23.90 -12.54
C ALA A 221 11.15 22.58 -12.94
N VAL A 222 10.09 22.17 -12.22
CA VAL A 222 9.27 20.99 -12.56
C VAL A 222 8.62 21.15 -13.94
N SER A 223 8.08 22.34 -14.27
CA SER A 223 7.52 22.64 -15.60
C SER A 223 8.54 22.39 -16.71
N ARG A 224 9.78 22.91 -16.56
CA ARG A 224 10.87 22.70 -17.54
C ARG A 224 11.29 21.22 -17.64
N MET A 225 11.38 20.54 -16.52
CA MET A 225 11.69 19.10 -16.49
C MET A 225 10.62 18.29 -17.25
N LEU A 226 9.34 18.53 -16.98
CA LEU A 226 8.21 17.84 -17.60
C LEU A 226 8.12 18.10 -19.12
N ALA A 227 8.51 19.30 -19.58
CA ALA A 227 8.54 19.63 -21.01
C ALA A 227 9.47 18.68 -21.80
N ARG A 228 10.55 18.16 -21.20
CA ARG A 228 11.45 17.16 -21.82
C ARG A 228 10.74 15.83 -22.09
N SER A 229 9.73 15.51 -21.30
CA SER A 229 8.87 14.33 -21.48
C SER A 229 7.63 14.63 -22.34
N GLY A 230 7.54 15.82 -22.95
CA GLY A 230 6.42 16.25 -23.78
C GLY A 230 5.19 16.76 -23.01
N ILE A 231 5.26 16.90 -21.70
CA ILE A 231 4.19 17.49 -20.88
C ILE A 231 4.37 19.01 -20.84
N ALA A 232 3.53 19.73 -21.57
CA ALA A 232 3.45 21.19 -21.46
C ALA A 232 2.58 21.56 -20.25
N ALA A 233 3.19 22.05 -19.18
CA ALA A 233 2.49 22.45 -17.96
C ALA A 233 2.90 23.87 -17.56
N ASP A 234 1.92 24.77 -17.43
CA ASP A 234 2.13 26.07 -16.80
C ASP A 234 2.45 25.87 -15.30
N PRO A 235 3.41 26.60 -14.71
CA PRO A 235 3.65 26.54 -13.26
C PRO A 235 2.39 26.76 -12.39
N ALA A 236 1.37 27.48 -12.88
CA ALA A 236 0.08 27.64 -12.21
C ALA A 236 -0.78 26.35 -12.21
N SER A 237 -0.47 25.41 -13.11
CA SER A 237 -1.10 24.09 -13.21
C SER A 237 -0.36 23.00 -12.44
N ILE A 238 0.59 23.36 -11.56
CA ILE A 238 1.44 22.44 -10.80
C ILE A 238 1.23 22.70 -9.30
N LEU A 239 0.87 21.64 -8.55
CA LEU A 239 0.83 21.62 -7.10
C LEU A 239 2.00 20.78 -6.56
N ILE A 240 2.84 21.36 -5.72
CA ILE A 240 3.89 20.64 -5.00
C ILE A 240 3.29 19.93 -3.78
N THR A 241 3.66 18.67 -3.60
CA THR A 241 3.19 17.81 -2.51
C THR A 241 4.35 17.21 -1.71
N SER A 242 4.07 16.73 -0.50
CA SER A 242 5.04 16.02 0.35
C SER A 242 5.21 14.55 -0.12
N GLY A 243 5.61 14.39 -1.40
CA GLY A 243 5.70 13.14 -2.14
C GLY A 243 4.38 12.73 -2.82
N ALA A 244 4.46 11.77 -3.73
CA ALA A 244 3.31 11.30 -4.51
C ALA A 244 2.16 10.75 -3.66
N LEU A 245 2.46 10.11 -2.52
CA LEU A 245 1.44 9.55 -1.64
C LEU A 245 0.49 10.62 -1.09
N GLN A 246 0.99 11.80 -0.73
CA GLN A 246 0.13 12.93 -0.37
C GLN A 246 -0.73 13.38 -1.55
N GLY A 247 -0.17 13.39 -2.77
CA GLY A 247 -0.94 13.67 -3.97
C GLY A 247 -2.13 12.72 -4.14
N LEU A 248 -1.91 11.42 -3.95
CA LEU A 248 -2.97 10.41 -3.97
C LEU A 248 -4.03 10.66 -2.90
N GLN A 249 -3.61 10.98 -1.67
CA GLN A 249 -4.53 11.29 -0.56
C GLN A 249 -5.38 12.54 -0.85
N LEU A 250 -4.77 13.61 -1.36
CA LEU A 250 -5.48 14.84 -1.71
C LEU A 250 -6.53 14.60 -2.80
N ILE A 251 -6.20 13.80 -3.82
CA ILE A 251 -7.14 13.43 -4.89
C ILE A 251 -8.29 12.59 -4.32
N ALA A 252 -7.98 11.59 -3.48
CA ALA A 252 -8.99 10.74 -2.87
C ALA A 252 -9.97 11.53 -1.98
N LEU A 253 -9.46 12.49 -1.20
CA LEU A 253 -10.27 13.30 -0.28
C LEU A 253 -10.97 14.47 -0.96
N GLY A 254 -10.32 15.06 -1.98
CA GLY A 254 -10.73 16.34 -2.55
C GLY A 254 -11.57 16.26 -3.81
N LEU A 255 -11.43 15.18 -4.59
CA LEU A 255 -12.09 15.05 -5.90
C LEU A 255 -13.09 13.90 -5.97
N LEU A 256 -13.02 12.94 -5.05
CA LEU A 256 -13.84 11.73 -5.10
C LEU A 256 -14.90 11.73 -3.99
N PRO A 257 -16.20 11.72 -4.31
CA PRO A 257 -17.24 11.52 -3.32
C PRO A 257 -17.07 10.17 -2.60
N ARG A 258 -17.41 10.12 -1.30
CA ARG A 258 -17.45 8.85 -0.55
C ARG A 258 -18.38 7.86 -1.23
N GLY A 259 -17.94 6.60 -1.31
CA GLY A 259 -18.70 5.53 -1.98
C GLY A 259 -18.49 5.46 -3.50
N SER A 260 -17.78 6.44 -4.11
CA SER A 260 -17.40 6.34 -5.52
C SER A 260 -16.46 5.17 -5.80
N SER A 261 -16.41 4.76 -7.07
CA SER A 261 -15.50 3.71 -7.54
C SER A 261 -14.44 4.30 -8.44
N ILE A 262 -13.21 3.78 -8.37
CA ILE A 262 -12.17 4.04 -9.38
C ILE A 262 -11.77 2.74 -10.05
N LEU A 263 -11.42 2.85 -11.33
CA LEU A 263 -10.80 1.77 -12.10
C LEU A 263 -9.29 1.82 -11.90
N LEU A 264 -8.66 0.67 -11.87
CA LEU A 264 -7.20 0.55 -11.82
C LEU A 264 -6.75 -0.76 -12.46
N GLU A 265 -5.48 -0.83 -12.85
CA GLU A 265 -4.86 -2.09 -13.27
C GLU A 265 -4.95 -3.14 -12.15
N LYS A 266 -5.05 -4.41 -12.53
CA LYS A 266 -5.03 -5.56 -11.63
C LYS A 266 -3.96 -6.55 -12.11
N PRO A 267 -2.84 -6.69 -11.37
CA PRO A 267 -2.50 -6.10 -10.04
C PRO A 267 -2.19 -4.60 -10.09
N SER A 268 -2.17 -3.91 -8.92
CA SER A 268 -1.83 -2.48 -8.81
C SER A 268 -1.23 -2.11 -7.46
N TYR A 269 -0.39 -1.09 -7.47
CA TYR A 269 0.19 -0.48 -6.26
C TYR A 269 -0.87 0.00 -5.26
N LEU A 270 -2.00 0.54 -5.74
CA LEU A 270 -3.05 1.06 -4.85
C LEU A 270 -3.67 0.00 -3.93
N TYR A 271 -3.59 -1.30 -4.26
CA TYR A 271 -4.03 -2.34 -3.35
C TYR A 271 -3.12 -2.50 -2.12
N SER A 272 -1.85 -2.08 -2.24
CA SER A 272 -0.88 -2.14 -1.13
C SER A 272 -0.97 -0.96 -0.15
N ILE A 273 -1.76 0.07 -0.47
CA ILE A 273 -1.97 1.26 0.37
C ILE A 273 -3.47 1.52 0.54
N HIS A 274 -3.88 2.02 1.71
CA HIS A 274 -5.30 2.24 2.01
C HIS A 274 -5.76 3.69 1.87
N ALA A 275 -5.00 4.55 1.17
CA ALA A 275 -5.31 5.97 1.04
C ALA A 275 -6.72 6.23 0.46
N PHE A 276 -7.09 5.53 -0.59
CA PHE A 276 -8.41 5.67 -1.23
C PHE A 276 -9.51 4.95 -0.46
N GLN A 277 -9.26 3.75 0.05
CA GLN A 277 -10.25 3.00 0.84
C GLN A 277 -10.60 3.72 2.14
N SER A 278 -9.62 4.33 2.82
CA SER A 278 -9.83 5.16 4.01
C SER A 278 -10.68 6.41 3.69
N ALA A 279 -10.59 6.93 2.47
CA ALA A 279 -11.49 7.98 1.98
C ALA A 279 -12.88 7.46 1.58
N GLY A 280 -13.13 6.15 1.69
CA GLY A 280 -14.40 5.52 1.32
C GLY A 280 -14.56 5.24 -0.17
N VAL A 281 -13.46 5.24 -0.95
CA VAL A 281 -13.45 4.95 -2.39
C VAL A 281 -13.30 3.45 -2.62
N LYS A 282 -14.05 2.91 -3.57
CA LYS A 282 -14.03 1.49 -3.96
C LYS A 282 -13.11 1.28 -5.16
N PHE A 283 -12.52 0.09 -5.26
CA PHE A 283 -11.68 -0.30 -6.38
C PHE A 283 -12.39 -1.29 -7.30
N SER A 284 -12.22 -1.08 -8.60
CA SER A 284 -12.60 -2.03 -9.63
C SER A 284 -11.42 -2.33 -10.53
N GLY A 285 -10.89 -3.55 -10.44
CA GLY A 285 -9.68 -3.98 -11.14
C GLY A 285 -9.94 -4.35 -12.59
N LEU A 286 -9.10 -3.87 -13.49
CA LEU A 286 -9.08 -4.19 -14.92
C LEU A 286 -7.93 -5.14 -15.24
N PRO A 287 -8.15 -6.14 -16.11
CA PRO A 287 -7.08 -7.06 -16.50
C PRO A 287 -5.99 -6.35 -17.29
N MET A 288 -4.78 -6.92 -17.19
CA MET A 288 -3.59 -6.51 -17.92
C MET A 288 -3.07 -7.64 -18.80
N ASP A 289 -2.38 -7.27 -19.86
CA ASP A 289 -1.52 -8.14 -20.67
C ASP A 289 -0.07 -7.64 -20.68
N GLY A 290 0.80 -8.22 -21.50
CA GLY A 290 2.20 -7.77 -21.63
C GLY A 290 2.40 -6.33 -22.15
N ARG A 291 1.33 -5.67 -22.59
CA ARG A 291 1.29 -4.27 -23.04
C ARG A 291 0.61 -3.33 -22.05
N GLY A 292 0.24 -3.81 -20.86
CA GLY A 292 -0.44 -3.03 -19.82
C GLY A 292 -1.94 -3.28 -19.74
N LEU A 293 -2.71 -2.31 -19.27
CA LEU A 293 -4.17 -2.37 -19.16
C LEU A 293 -4.81 -2.68 -20.50
N ILE A 294 -5.84 -3.57 -20.51
CA ILE A 294 -6.60 -3.98 -21.69
C ILE A 294 -7.83 -3.07 -21.86
N PRO A 295 -7.85 -2.13 -22.85
CA PRO A 295 -8.89 -1.11 -22.97
C PRO A 295 -10.28 -1.67 -23.29
N GLU A 296 -10.38 -2.84 -23.90
CA GLU A 296 -11.65 -3.50 -24.28
C GLU A 296 -12.54 -3.76 -23.06
N HIS A 297 -11.94 -3.99 -21.89
CA HIS A 297 -12.68 -4.21 -20.66
C HIS A 297 -13.13 -2.92 -19.97
N LEU A 298 -12.56 -1.77 -20.36
CA LEU A 298 -12.73 -0.51 -19.65
C LEU A 298 -14.18 0.01 -19.75
N THR A 299 -14.77 0.00 -20.93
CA THR A 299 -16.13 0.55 -21.15
C THR A 299 -17.18 -0.19 -20.30
N ALA A 300 -17.18 -1.51 -20.37
CA ALA A 300 -18.14 -2.32 -19.62
C ALA A 300 -17.99 -2.13 -18.11
N GLU A 301 -16.73 -2.11 -17.64
CA GLU A 301 -16.42 -1.97 -16.23
C GLU A 301 -16.69 -0.55 -15.70
N ALA A 302 -16.40 0.49 -16.49
CA ALA A 302 -16.71 1.87 -16.14
C ALA A 302 -18.20 2.09 -15.91
N VAL A 303 -19.05 1.54 -16.80
CA VAL A 303 -20.50 1.60 -16.66
C VAL A 303 -20.98 0.78 -15.46
N ARG A 304 -20.50 -0.46 -15.32
CA ARG A 304 -20.90 -1.37 -14.24
C ARG A 304 -20.60 -0.80 -12.85
N SER A 305 -19.39 -0.26 -12.68
CA SER A 305 -18.92 0.26 -11.39
C SER A 305 -19.28 1.73 -11.15
N LYS A 306 -19.85 2.42 -12.15
CA LYS A 306 -20.06 3.88 -12.16
C LYS A 306 -18.77 4.61 -11.79
N ALA A 307 -17.68 4.26 -12.48
CA ALA A 307 -16.36 4.73 -12.17
C ALA A 307 -16.25 6.25 -12.29
N ALA A 308 -15.66 6.87 -11.29
CA ALA A 308 -15.40 8.31 -11.26
C ALA A 308 -14.04 8.68 -11.90
N MET A 309 -13.09 7.74 -11.96
CA MET A 309 -11.72 7.97 -12.43
C MET A 309 -11.05 6.64 -12.79
N LEU A 310 -10.08 6.69 -13.70
CA LEU A 310 -9.11 5.62 -13.93
C LEU A 310 -7.76 6.01 -13.33
N TYR A 311 -7.18 5.16 -12.48
CA TYR A 311 -5.79 5.24 -12.06
C TYR A 311 -4.94 4.29 -12.90
N SER A 312 -3.83 4.77 -13.46
CA SER A 312 -2.92 3.96 -14.29
C SER A 312 -1.46 4.32 -14.07
N ILE A 313 -0.57 3.30 -14.15
CA ILE A 313 0.88 3.44 -14.15
C ILE A 313 1.42 2.98 -15.51
N PRO A 314 1.36 3.78 -16.57
CA PRO A 314 1.67 3.33 -17.92
C PRO A 314 3.17 3.13 -18.18
N SER A 315 4.05 3.68 -17.33
CA SER A 315 5.50 3.55 -17.48
C SER A 315 6.11 2.77 -16.33
N PHE A 316 6.64 1.58 -16.63
CA PHE A 316 7.36 0.72 -15.67
C PHE A 316 6.49 0.38 -14.45
N HIS A 317 5.34 -0.19 -14.74
CA HIS A 317 4.23 -0.44 -13.83
C HIS A 317 4.66 -1.09 -12.50
N ASN A 318 4.18 -0.58 -11.40
CA ASN A 318 4.30 -1.21 -10.08
C ASN A 318 3.02 -2.00 -9.77
N PRO A 319 3.08 -3.37 -9.68
CA PRO A 319 4.29 -4.17 -9.40
C PRO A 319 4.94 -4.85 -10.62
N THR A 320 4.35 -4.79 -11.82
CA THR A 320 4.68 -5.73 -12.90
C THR A 320 5.90 -5.36 -13.75
N GLY A 321 6.40 -4.13 -13.65
CA GLY A 321 7.49 -3.63 -14.52
C GLY A 321 7.09 -3.43 -15.99
N ILE A 322 5.82 -3.65 -16.35
CA ILE A 322 5.32 -3.52 -17.73
C ILE A 322 5.41 -2.07 -18.18
N LEU A 323 5.78 -1.87 -19.45
CA LEU A 323 5.75 -0.59 -20.15
C LEU A 323 4.62 -0.60 -21.17
N MET A 324 3.62 0.26 -20.99
CA MET A 324 2.53 0.46 -21.95
C MET A 324 3.07 1.13 -23.21
N ASP A 325 2.89 0.49 -24.36
CA ASP A 325 3.36 1.02 -25.66
C ASP A 325 2.54 2.22 -26.15
N ALA A 326 3.07 2.94 -27.15
CA ALA A 326 2.45 4.14 -27.68
C ALA A 326 1.07 3.88 -28.33
N GLY A 327 0.85 2.70 -28.91
CA GLY A 327 -0.44 2.30 -29.48
C GLY A 327 -1.50 2.16 -28.41
N ARG A 328 -1.19 1.40 -27.35
CA ARG A 328 -2.07 1.16 -26.21
C ARG A 328 -2.40 2.46 -25.46
N ARG A 329 -1.43 3.40 -25.32
CA ARG A 329 -1.68 4.72 -24.72
C ARG A 329 -2.71 5.52 -25.52
N ARG A 330 -2.60 5.56 -26.86
CA ARG A 330 -3.57 6.24 -27.72
C ARG A 330 -4.97 5.62 -27.65
N GLU A 331 -5.04 4.29 -27.68
CA GLU A 331 -6.27 3.56 -27.53
C GLU A 331 -6.95 3.86 -26.17
N LEU A 332 -6.18 3.82 -25.08
CA LEU A 332 -6.67 4.15 -23.75
C LEU A 332 -7.22 5.58 -23.68
N MET A 333 -6.50 6.57 -24.24
CA MET A 333 -6.95 7.96 -24.31
C MET A 333 -8.22 8.11 -25.13
N GLN A 334 -8.38 7.35 -26.22
CA GLN A 334 -9.59 7.38 -27.06
C GLN A 334 -10.80 6.81 -26.29
N VAL A 335 -10.64 5.65 -25.64
CA VAL A 335 -11.73 5.00 -24.90
C VAL A 335 -12.15 5.86 -23.70
N THR A 336 -11.21 6.33 -22.90
CA THR A 336 -11.51 7.21 -21.75
C THR A 336 -12.11 8.54 -22.19
N GLY A 337 -11.65 9.09 -23.32
CA GLY A 337 -12.21 10.28 -23.94
C GLY A 337 -13.69 10.11 -24.32
N SER A 338 -14.05 9.00 -24.98
CA SER A 338 -15.44 8.70 -25.36
C SER A 338 -16.38 8.51 -24.15
N LEU A 339 -15.83 8.06 -23.02
CA LEU A 339 -16.56 7.88 -21.76
C LEU A 339 -16.62 9.14 -20.90
N GLY A 340 -15.86 10.19 -21.24
CA GLY A 340 -15.69 11.34 -20.35
C GLY A 340 -14.99 10.99 -19.04
N LEU A 341 -14.25 9.87 -18.98
CA LEU A 341 -13.63 9.35 -17.76
C LEU A 341 -12.27 10.01 -17.51
N PRO A 342 -12.08 10.75 -16.39
CA PRO A 342 -10.78 11.30 -16.03
C PRO A 342 -9.75 10.20 -15.75
N ILE A 343 -8.47 10.53 -15.99
CA ILE A 343 -7.34 9.64 -15.70
C ILE A 343 -6.45 10.28 -14.64
N LEU A 344 -6.02 9.48 -13.66
CA LEU A 344 -4.89 9.77 -12.78
C LEU A 344 -3.71 8.92 -13.27
N GLU A 345 -2.78 9.56 -13.96
CA GLU A 345 -1.54 8.95 -14.43
C GLU A 345 -0.47 9.05 -13.34
N ASP A 346 0.02 7.92 -12.86
CA ASP A 346 1.14 7.85 -11.93
C ASP A 346 2.45 7.69 -12.70
N GLY A 347 3.23 8.76 -12.75
CA GLY A 347 4.52 8.85 -13.44
C GLY A 347 5.73 8.60 -12.56
N ALA A 348 5.59 8.00 -11.38
CA ALA A 348 6.68 7.87 -10.39
C ALA A 348 7.96 7.19 -10.93
N TYR A 349 7.84 6.33 -11.92
CA TYR A 349 8.96 5.59 -12.53
C TYR A 349 9.33 6.05 -13.94
N GLN A 350 8.62 7.03 -14.50
CA GLN A 350 8.73 7.43 -15.92
C GLN A 350 10.17 7.76 -16.37
N GLU A 351 10.98 8.36 -15.51
CA GLU A 351 12.35 8.75 -15.80
C GLU A 351 13.36 7.60 -15.64
N LEU A 352 12.92 6.43 -15.11
CA LEU A 352 13.80 5.30 -14.78
C LEU A 352 13.84 4.24 -15.89
N TRP A 353 13.95 4.69 -17.13
CA TRP A 353 14.15 3.79 -18.26
C TRP A 353 15.59 3.24 -18.30
N LEU A 354 15.75 1.99 -18.71
CA LEU A 354 17.06 1.33 -18.77
C LEU A 354 17.56 1.16 -20.20
N ASP A 355 16.70 0.82 -21.13
CA ASP A 355 17.11 0.50 -22.50
C ASP A 355 16.81 1.65 -23.46
N ALA A 356 15.61 2.22 -23.40
CA ALA A 356 15.19 3.36 -24.23
C ALA A 356 14.15 4.20 -23.49
N PRO A 357 14.03 5.51 -23.81
CA PRO A 357 12.99 6.36 -23.29
C PRO A 357 11.59 5.78 -23.52
N PRO A 358 10.66 5.86 -22.52
CA PRO A 358 9.31 5.38 -22.70
C PRO A 358 8.53 6.24 -23.71
N PRO A 359 7.41 5.73 -24.25
CA PRO A 359 6.48 6.55 -25.03
C PRO A 359 6.00 7.77 -24.25
N LEU A 360 5.50 8.78 -24.98
CA LEU A 360 4.94 9.99 -24.37
C LEU A 360 3.90 9.64 -23.31
N PRO A 361 3.92 10.32 -22.13
CA PRO A 361 2.93 10.14 -21.07
C PRO A 361 1.51 10.37 -21.57
N LEU A 362 0.51 9.81 -20.87
CA LEU A 362 -0.90 10.09 -21.17
C LEU A 362 -1.20 11.58 -21.06
N LYS A 363 -0.59 12.27 -20.09
CA LYS A 363 -0.70 13.73 -19.91
C LYS A 363 -0.20 14.50 -21.13
N ALA A 364 0.85 14.06 -21.79
CA ALA A 364 1.34 14.69 -23.02
C ALA A 364 0.39 14.50 -24.22
N LEU A 365 -0.46 13.47 -24.19
CA LEU A 365 -1.49 13.20 -25.19
C LEU A 365 -2.82 13.90 -24.87
N ASP A 366 -2.98 14.43 -23.66
CA ASP A 366 -4.21 15.04 -23.15
C ASP A 366 -4.44 16.43 -23.75
N ARG A 367 -5.46 16.59 -24.57
CA ARG A 367 -5.87 17.84 -25.19
C ARG A 367 -7.11 18.49 -24.54
N GLU A 368 -7.75 17.76 -23.63
CA GLU A 368 -9.05 18.14 -23.08
C GLU A 368 -9.00 18.41 -21.57
N GLY A 369 -7.81 18.32 -20.96
CA GLY A 369 -7.61 18.54 -19.52
C GLY A 369 -8.19 17.42 -18.64
N ARG A 370 -8.27 16.18 -19.14
CA ARG A 370 -8.81 15.03 -18.42
C ARG A 370 -7.78 14.20 -17.66
N VAL A 371 -6.49 14.43 -17.88
CA VAL A 371 -5.42 13.69 -17.20
C VAL A 371 -4.82 14.55 -16.09
N LEU A 372 -4.87 14.01 -14.87
CA LEU A 372 -4.03 14.45 -13.76
C LEU A 372 -2.75 13.62 -13.79
N HIS A 373 -1.58 14.28 -13.83
CA HIS A 373 -0.30 13.60 -13.80
C HIS A 373 0.34 13.75 -12.42
N LEU A 374 0.70 12.63 -11.81
CA LEU A 374 1.39 12.55 -10.54
C LEU A 374 2.86 12.22 -10.77
N GLY A 375 3.77 13.00 -10.17
CA GLY A 375 5.20 12.75 -10.22
C GLY A 375 5.87 12.91 -8.87
N THR A 376 7.13 12.48 -8.77
CA THR A 376 7.91 12.55 -7.51
C THR A 376 9.40 12.43 -7.77
N LEU A 377 10.21 13.08 -6.94
CA LEU A 377 11.67 12.89 -6.88
C LEU A 377 12.09 11.67 -6.06
N SER A 378 11.16 11.00 -5.36
CA SER A 378 11.48 9.90 -4.44
C SER A 378 12.15 8.70 -5.10
N LYS A 379 11.93 8.46 -6.40
CA LYS A 379 12.48 7.32 -7.13
C LYS A 379 13.69 7.69 -7.99
N ALA A 380 13.68 8.91 -8.53
CA ALA A 380 14.67 9.42 -9.47
C ALA A 380 15.77 10.29 -8.84
N ALA A 381 15.63 10.68 -7.56
CA ALA A 381 16.61 11.45 -6.82
C ALA A 381 16.76 10.94 -5.39
N SER A 382 15.89 11.37 -4.48
CA SER A 382 15.98 10.94 -3.07
C SER A 382 14.59 10.85 -2.42
N PRO A 383 14.26 9.70 -1.78
CA PRO A 383 13.01 9.58 -1.03
C PRO A 383 12.95 10.53 0.18
N GLY A 384 14.11 10.89 0.75
CA GLY A 384 14.21 11.78 1.91
C GLY A 384 13.82 13.24 1.64
N LEU A 385 13.86 13.71 0.38
CA LEU A 385 13.40 15.06 0.02
C LEU A 385 11.90 15.25 0.23
N ARG A 386 11.12 14.19 0.16
CA ARG A 386 9.65 14.26 0.27
C ARG A 386 9.02 15.27 -0.69
N ILE A 387 9.47 15.29 -1.96
CA ILE A 387 8.92 16.14 -3.01
C ILE A 387 8.19 15.29 -4.06
N GLY A 388 6.95 15.69 -4.34
CA GLY A 388 6.12 15.23 -5.43
C GLY A 388 5.32 16.39 -6.02
N TRP A 389 4.55 16.13 -7.06
CA TRP A 389 3.70 17.13 -7.71
C TRP A 389 2.49 16.49 -8.37
N ILE A 390 1.45 17.30 -8.53
CA ILE A 390 0.27 17.01 -9.36
C ILE A 390 0.22 18.06 -10.47
N VAL A 391 0.02 17.60 -11.71
CA VAL A 391 -0.20 18.46 -12.87
C VAL A 391 -1.60 18.24 -13.40
N GLY A 392 -2.36 19.31 -13.56
CA GLY A 392 -3.74 19.23 -14.04
C GLY A 392 -4.33 20.59 -14.40
N PRO A 393 -5.62 20.64 -14.73
CA PRO A 393 -6.30 21.91 -14.95
C PRO A 393 -6.20 22.82 -13.71
N GLU A 394 -5.93 24.09 -13.92
CA GLU A 394 -5.68 25.06 -12.85
C GLU A 394 -6.78 25.08 -11.77
N PRO A 395 -8.10 25.04 -12.10
CA PRO A 395 -9.14 25.00 -11.07
C PRO A 395 -9.06 23.75 -10.17
N VAL A 396 -8.66 22.59 -10.73
CA VAL A 396 -8.50 21.34 -9.98
C VAL A 396 -7.29 21.45 -9.06
N VAL A 397 -6.18 21.91 -9.58
CA VAL A 397 -4.92 22.08 -8.84
C VAL A 397 -5.08 23.07 -7.69
N ARG A 398 -5.77 24.20 -7.92
CA ARG A 398 -6.10 25.19 -6.87
C ARG A 398 -7.00 24.60 -5.79
N ARG A 399 -8.00 23.76 -6.16
CA ARG A 399 -8.85 23.09 -5.17
C ARG A 399 -8.05 22.12 -4.31
N LEU A 400 -7.14 21.36 -4.90
CA LEU A 400 -6.26 20.46 -4.16
C LEU A 400 -5.29 21.21 -3.26
N ALA A 401 -4.79 22.37 -3.70
CA ALA A 401 -3.94 23.24 -2.89
C ALA A 401 -4.67 23.77 -1.64
N ASP A 402 -5.93 24.20 -1.79
CA ASP A 402 -6.77 24.62 -0.66
C ASP A 402 -6.95 23.50 0.38
N ILE A 403 -7.21 22.27 -0.07
CA ILE A 403 -7.32 21.09 0.81
C ILE A 403 -5.99 20.78 1.47
N LYS A 404 -4.87 20.88 0.72
CA LYS A 404 -3.53 20.69 1.25
C LYS A 404 -3.21 21.65 2.38
N MET A 405 -3.59 22.93 2.24
CA MET A 405 -3.40 23.94 3.29
C MET A 405 -4.13 23.59 4.59
N GLN A 406 -5.25 22.86 4.51
CA GLN A 406 -5.97 22.36 5.68
C GLN A 406 -5.32 21.11 6.31
N SER A 407 -4.43 20.43 5.57
CA SER A 407 -3.80 19.17 6.00
C SER A 407 -2.43 19.36 6.63
N ASP A 408 -1.52 20.10 5.97
CA ASP A 408 -0.12 20.24 6.40
C ASP A 408 0.44 21.66 6.23
N TYR A 409 -0.38 22.62 5.81
CA TYR A 409 0.02 24.02 5.57
C TYR A 409 1.16 24.20 4.55
N GLY A 410 1.49 23.18 3.76
CA GLY A 410 2.51 23.20 2.71
C GLY A 410 3.64 22.18 2.92
N ALA A 411 4.34 21.85 1.84
CA ALA A 411 5.53 21.03 1.91
C ALA A 411 6.72 21.84 2.47
N SER A 412 7.71 21.16 3.06
CA SER A 412 8.92 21.78 3.63
C SER A 412 9.58 22.77 2.67
N SER A 413 9.71 24.03 3.07
CA SER A 413 10.38 25.09 2.29
C SER A 413 11.83 24.72 1.96
N LEU A 414 12.57 24.17 2.92
CA LEU A 414 13.95 23.74 2.70
C LEU A 414 14.04 22.63 1.64
N SER A 415 13.16 21.63 1.70
CA SER A 415 13.11 20.56 0.69
C SER A 415 12.75 21.11 -0.70
N GLN A 416 11.84 22.09 -0.75
CA GLN A 416 11.45 22.73 -2.01
C GLN A 416 12.60 23.54 -2.62
N LEU A 417 13.34 24.31 -1.82
CA LEU A 417 14.53 25.04 -2.27
C LEU A 417 15.63 24.10 -2.76
N ALA A 418 15.88 23.01 -2.01
CA ALA A 418 16.86 21.99 -2.42
C ALA A 418 16.45 21.31 -3.74
N ALA A 419 15.18 20.96 -3.90
CA ALA A 419 14.66 20.36 -5.12
C ALA A 419 14.69 21.32 -6.31
N ALA A 420 14.44 22.62 -6.10
CA ALA A 420 14.57 23.63 -7.15
C ALA A 420 16.01 23.72 -7.67
N SER A 421 17.00 23.89 -6.77
CA SER A 421 18.42 23.89 -7.16
C SER A 421 18.84 22.56 -7.80
N TRP A 422 18.39 21.43 -7.28
CA TRP A 422 18.65 20.09 -7.85
C TRP A 422 18.24 20.00 -9.32
N LEU A 423 17.07 20.53 -9.67
CA LEU A 423 16.54 20.50 -11.03
C LEU A 423 17.17 21.59 -11.92
N GLU A 424 17.44 22.78 -11.38
CA GLU A 424 17.93 23.94 -12.14
C GLU A 424 19.42 23.87 -12.47
N ASP A 425 20.22 23.36 -11.52
CA ASP A 425 21.67 23.31 -11.63
C ASP A 425 22.17 22.07 -12.42
N GLY A 426 21.25 21.24 -12.97
CA GLY A 426 21.58 20.10 -13.84
C GLY A 426 21.90 18.79 -13.11
N TYR A 427 21.96 18.78 -11.79
CA TYR A 427 22.29 17.58 -10.99
C TYR A 427 21.32 16.42 -11.23
N HIS A 428 20.06 16.72 -11.56
CA HIS A 428 19.04 15.69 -11.80
C HIS A 428 19.39 14.84 -13.02
N GLU A 429 19.72 15.45 -14.14
CA GLU A 429 20.03 14.77 -15.39
C GLU A 429 21.33 13.96 -15.27
N GLU A 430 22.37 14.55 -14.65
CA GLU A 430 23.63 13.86 -14.40
C GLU A 430 23.42 12.61 -13.53
N HIS A 431 22.66 12.76 -12.45
CA HIS A 431 22.34 11.65 -11.57
C HIS A 431 21.55 10.56 -12.28
N LEU A 432 20.53 10.92 -13.08
CA LEU A 432 19.72 9.96 -13.83
C LEU A 432 20.56 9.11 -14.78
N GLN A 433 21.58 9.68 -15.44
CA GLN A 433 22.47 8.90 -16.31
C GLN A 433 23.20 7.81 -15.52
N VAL A 434 23.77 8.17 -14.37
CA VAL A 434 24.47 7.22 -13.49
C VAL A 434 23.49 6.17 -12.92
N LEU A 435 22.36 6.63 -12.40
CA LEU A 435 21.35 5.76 -11.79
C LEU A 435 20.82 4.71 -12.78
N ARG A 436 20.47 5.13 -14.01
CA ARG A 436 20.00 4.22 -15.06
C ARG A 436 21.04 3.17 -15.41
N GLY A 437 22.32 3.54 -15.50
CA GLY A 437 23.42 2.59 -15.75
C GLY A 437 23.52 1.55 -14.64
N ARG A 438 23.53 1.99 -13.38
CA ARG A 438 23.58 1.10 -12.21
C ARG A 438 22.36 0.18 -12.08
N LEU A 439 21.17 0.72 -12.35
CA LEU A 439 19.94 -0.09 -12.32
C LEU A 439 19.92 -1.12 -13.44
N ARG A 440 20.44 -0.79 -14.62
CA ARG A 440 20.57 -1.76 -15.73
C ARG A 440 21.49 -2.92 -15.34
N GLU A 441 22.69 -2.63 -14.82
CA GLU A 441 23.64 -3.63 -14.33
C GLU A 441 22.97 -4.59 -13.31
N ARG A 442 22.21 -4.03 -12.36
CA ARG A 442 21.50 -4.81 -11.33
C ARG A 442 20.35 -5.62 -11.90
N ARG A 443 19.56 -5.07 -12.84
CA ARG A 443 18.50 -5.80 -13.54
C ARG A 443 19.09 -7.01 -14.26
N ASP A 444 20.14 -6.80 -15.04
CA ASP A 444 20.77 -7.83 -15.86
C ASP A 444 21.34 -8.93 -14.97
N LEU A 445 22.02 -8.58 -13.88
CA LEU A 445 22.48 -9.53 -12.87
C LEU A 445 21.30 -10.36 -12.30
N VAL A 446 20.20 -9.74 -11.90
CA VAL A 446 19.04 -10.48 -11.35
C VAL A 446 18.45 -11.42 -12.41
N LEU A 447 18.36 -10.99 -13.68
CA LEU A 447 17.87 -11.86 -14.76
C LEU A 447 18.77 -13.09 -14.98
N GLU A 448 20.09 -12.92 -14.95
CA GLU A 448 21.06 -14.02 -15.03
C GLU A 448 20.91 -14.98 -13.83
N LEU A 449 20.78 -14.45 -12.62
CA LEU A 449 20.59 -15.24 -11.41
C LEU A 449 19.25 -15.98 -11.40
N LEU A 450 18.17 -15.36 -11.88
CA LEU A 450 16.89 -16.03 -12.04
C LEU A 450 16.98 -17.17 -13.04
N GLN A 451 17.67 -16.95 -14.17
CA GLN A 451 17.90 -18.02 -15.15
C GLN A 451 18.71 -19.17 -14.56
N LEU A 452 19.73 -18.87 -13.74
CA LEU A 452 20.58 -19.86 -13.10
C LEU A 452 19.85 -20.67 -12.02
N HIS A 453 19.09 -20.02 -11.15
CA HIS A 453 18.57 -20.64 -9.93
C HIS A 453 17.07 -20.95 -9.97
N CYS A 454 16.28 -20.18 -10.75
CA CYS A 454 14.82 -20.26 -10.75
C CYS A 454 14.25 -20.84 -12.06
N ALA A 455 15.07 -21.20 -13.04
CA ALA A 455 14.62 -21.92 -14.24
C ALA A 455 13.89 -23.21 -13.83
N GLY A 456 12.68 -23.43 -14.37
CA GLY A 456 11.81 -24.56 -14.00
C GLY A 456 11.05 -24.40 -12.67
N LEU A 457 11.23 -23.28 -11.93
CA LEU A 457 10.47 -22.95 -10.72
C LEU A 457 9.48 -21.79 -10.98
N ALA A 458 9.87 -20.86 -11.83
CA ALA A 458 9.12 -19.65 -12.12
C ALA A 458 9.38 -19.13 -13.53
N THR A 459 8.53 -18.22 -13.97
CA THR A 459 8.74 -17.38 -15.16
C THR A 459 8.73 -15.91 -14.74
N TRP A 460 9.28 -15.03 -15.57
CA TRP A 460 9.37 -13.60 -15.27
C TRP A 460 9.39 -12.76 -16.54
N ASN A 461 9.04 -11.49 -16.40
CA ASN A 461 9.21 -10.50 -17.47
C ASN A 461 10.61 -9.87 -17.43
N VAL A 462 11.03 -9.30 -18.54
CA VAL A 462 12.23 -8.46 -18.64
C VAL A 462 11.79 -6.99 -18.65
N PRO A 463 11.93 -6.25 -17.53
CA PRO A 463 11.49 -4.87 -17.49
C PRO A 463 12.45 -3.95 -18.24
N ALA A 464 11.90 -3.03 -19.06
CA ALA A 464 12.67 -2.00 -19.77
C ALA A 464 13.01 -0.79 -18.87
N GLY A 465 12.59 -0.80 -17.61
CA GLY A 465 12.80 0.28 -16.64
C GLY A 465 12.13 0.05 -15.30
N GLY A 466 12.15 1.06 -14.44
CA GLY A 466 11.62 0.99 -13.08
C GLY A 466 12.53 0.21 -12.13
N PHE A 467 11.93 -0.51 -11.19
CA PHE A 467 12.65 -1.24 -10.14
C PHE A 467 12.31 -2.73 -10.07
N TYR A 468 11.31 -3.21 -10.84
CA TYR A 468 10.62 -4.45 -10.52
C TYR A 468 10.65 -5.47 -11.64
N ILE A 469 10.84 -6.73 -11.22
CA ILE A 469 10.58 -7.93 -12.00
C ILE A 469 9.36 -8.61 -11.38
N TRP A 470 8.38 -9.00 -12.20
CA TRP A 470 7.21 -9.75 -11.78
C TRP A 470 7.44 -11.23 -12.03
N LEU A 471 7.63 -11.96 -10.94
CA LEU A 471 7.95 -13.40 -10.96
C LEU A 471 6.66 -14.19 -10.80
N SER A 472 6.37 -15.10 -11.74
CA SER A 472 5.22 -16.02 -11.71
C SER A 472 5.69 -17.43 -11.35
N LEU A 473 5.25 -17.96 -10.21
CA LEU A 473 5.59 -19.31 -9.75
C LEU A 473 4.86 -20.35 -10.60
N LEU A 474 5.57 -21.38 -11.09
CA LEU A 474 4.96 -22.50 -11.82
C LEU A 474 4.05 -23.35 -10.92
N HIS A 475 4.40 -23.42 -9.64
CA HIS A 475 3.60 -24.07 -8.61
C HIS A 475 3.23 -23.03 -7.55
N PRO A 476 1.98 -22.53 -7.56
CA PRO A 476 1.55 -21.52 -6.61
C PRO A 476 1.67 -21.98 -5.16
N VAL A 477 2.28 -21.14 -4.33
CA VAL A 477 2.40 -21.34 -2.88
C VAL A 477 1.55 -20.29 -2.15
N PRO A 478 0.82 -20.65 -1.08
CA PRO A 478 0.07 -19.66 -0.32
C PRO A 478 0.96 -18.49 0.11
N PRO A 479 0.61 -17.22 -0.19
CA PRO A 479 1.50 -16.06 0.00
C PRO A 479 2.07 -15.94 1.40
N ARG A 480 1.24 -16.16 2.44
CA ARG A 480 1.71 -16.09 3.83
C ARG A 480 2.68 -17.21 4.20
N LYS A 481 2.53 -18.42 3.64
CA LYS A 481 3.50 -19.52 3.84
C LYS A 481 4.82 -19.16 3.20
N LEU A 482 4.79 -18.67 1.95
CA LEU A 482 5.98 -18.25 1.23
C LEU A 482 6.70 -17.10 1.93
N PHE A 483 5.97 -16.08 2.37
CA PHE A 483 6.52 -14.95 3.14
C PHE A 483 7.21 -15.43 4.42
N THR A 484 6.55 -16.31 5.19
CA THR A 484 7.10 -16.83 6.45
C THR A 484 8.35 -17.70 6.21
N ALA A 485 8.33 -18.55 5.18
CA ALA A 485 9.49 -19.38 4.82
C ALA A 485 10.68 -18.51 4.37
N ALA A 486 10.43 -17.50 3.54
CA ALA A 486 11.42 -16.55 3.10
C ALA A 486 12.05 -15.78 4.28
N LEU A 487 11.22 -15.31 5.19
CA LEU A 487 11.69 -14.58 6.38
C LEU A 487 12.60 -15.45 7.26
N ARG A 488 12.28 -16.73 7.45
CA ARG A 488 13.15 -17.69 8.15
C ARG A 488 14.49 -17.91 7.44
N ALA A 489 14.50 -17.79 6.13
CA ALA A 489 15.71 -17.87 5.31
C ALA A 489 16.49 -16.54 5.24
N GLY A 490 16.05 -15.49 5.95
CA GLY A 490 16.69 -14.16 5.95
C GLY A 490 16.30 -13.28 4.77
N LEU A 491 15.16 -13.56 4.09
CA LEU A 491 14.67 -12.79 2.96
C LEU A 491 13.41 -12.00 3.32
N LEU A 492 13.36 -10.74 2.92
CA LEU A 492 12.13 -9.93 2.95
C LEU A 492 11.57 -9.83 1.52
N LEU A 493 10.37 -10.39 1.31
CA LEU A 493 9.70 -10.49 0.02
C LEU A 493 8.40 -9.67 -0.01
N ASN A 494 7.99 -9.27 -1.22
CA ASN A 494 6.67 -8.74 -1.49
C ASN A 494 5.88 -9.73 -2.34
N THR A 495 4.91 -10.39 -1.73
CA THR A 495 4.03 -11.36 -2.39
C THR A 495 2.94 -10.69 -3.22
N GLY A 496 2.44 -11.37 -4.26
CA GLY A 496 1.49 -10.80 -5.23
C GLY A 496 0.16 -10.38 -4.64
N ASP A 497 -0.29 -11.01 -3.54
CA ASP A 497 -1.52 -10.68 -2.84
C ASP A 497 -1.54 -9.27 -2.22
N LEU A 498 -0.39 -8.62 -2.08
CA LEU A 498 -0.30 -7.21 -1.71
C LEU A 498 -0.83 -6.28 -2.81
N TYR A 499 -0.76 -6.70 -4.07
CA TYR A 499 -1.12 -5.95 -5.27
C TYR A 499 -2.38 -6.45 -5.96
N ASP A 500 -2.78 -7.67 -5.66
CA ASP A 500 -4.06 -8.29 -6.03
C ASP A 500 -4.42 -9.33 -4.97
N ARG A 501 -5.41 -9.03 -4.14
CA ARG A 501 -5.83 -9.92 -3.03
C ARG A 501 -6.20 -11.34 -3.44
N SER A 502 -6.52 -11.56 -4.73
CA SER A 502 -6.79 -12.89 -5.28
C SER A 502 -5.55 -13.62 -5.78
N ASP A 503 -4.40 -12.94 -5.85
CA ASP A 503 -3.16 -13.52 -6.33
C ASP A 503 -2.61 -14.59 -5.38
N ARG A 504 -2.12 -15.69 -5.95
CA ARG A 504 -1.53 -16.82 -5.18
C ARG A 504 -0.23 -17.32 -5.79
N GLY A 505 0.23 -16.73 -6.86
CA GLY A 505 1.36 -17.29 -7.64
C GLY A 505 2.43 -16.30 -8.03
N HIS A 506 2.38 -15.05 -7.55
CA HIS A 506 3.35 -14.05 -7.99
C HIS A 506 4.17 -13.47 -6.83
N LEU A 507 5.34 -12.93 -7.19
CA LEU A 507 6.24 -12.15 -6.34
C LEU A 507 6.68 -10.89 -7.10
N ARG A 508 6.74 -9.75 -6.40
CA ARG A 508 7.44 -8.58 -6.89
C ARG A 508 8.88 -8.61 -6.38
N LEU A 509 9.83 -8.76 -7.29
CA LEU A 509 11.26 -8.62 -6.99
C LEU A 509 11.74 -7.21 -7.33
N SER A 510 12.57 -6.62 -6.48
CA SER A 510 13.23 -5.34 -6.71
C SER A 510 14.73 -5.57 -6.91
N TYR A 511 15.28 -4.99 -7.97
CA TYR A 511 16.72 -4.93 -8.20
C TYR A 511 17.34 -3.60 -7.76
N ALA A 512 16.53 -2.71 -7.16
CA ALA A 512 16.98 -1.36 -6.83
C ALA A 512 17.65 -1.26 -5.46
N TYR A 513 17.27 -2.11 -4.47
CA TYR A 513 17.70 -1.93 -3.08
C TYR A 513 18.89 -2.83 -2.68
N ALA A 514 18.75 -4.14 -2.77
CA ALA A 514 19.78 -5.07 -2.33
C ALA A 514 21.09 -4.88 -3.13
N SER A 515 22.24 -4.94 -2.47
CA SER A 515 23.53 -4.87 -3.13
C SER A 515 23.74 -6.05 -4.10
N PRO A 516 24.64 -5.98 -5.08
CA PRO A 516 24.92 -7.12 -6.00
C PRO A 516 25.20 -8.43 -5.27
N ALA A 517 26.02 -8.40 -4.21
CA ALA A 517 26.32 -9.59 -3.41
C ALA A 517 25.10 -10.13 -2.63
N GLU A 518 24.20 -9.24 -2.19
CA GLU A 518 22.93 -9.64 -1.58
C GLU A 518 21.95 -10.20 -2.62
N LEU A 519 21.91 -9.65 -3.84
CA LEU A 519 21.12 -10.19 -4.95
C LEU A 519 21.55 -11.61 -5.29
N GLU A 520 22.86 -11.89 -5.41
CA GLU A 520 23.41 -13.23 -5.65
C GLU A 520 22.94 -14.22 -4.58
N ARG A 521 23.16 -13.90 -3.32
CA ARG A 521 22.75 -14.77 -2.19
C ARG A 521 21.23 -14.88 -2.10
N GLY A 522 20.53 -13.75 -2.25
CA GLY A 522 19.08 -13.66 -2.06
C GLY A 522 18.30 -14.46 -3.10
N ILE A 523 18.69 -14.41 -4.39
CA ILE A 523 18.02 -15.18 -5.44
C ILE A 523 18.29 -16.69 -5.28
N ALA A 524 19.50 -17.09 -4.89
CA ALA A 524 19.81 -18.49 -4.60
C ALA A 524 18.97 -19.02 -3.41
N LEU A 525 18.85 -18.23 -2.32
CA LEU A 525 17.99 -18.57 -1.19
C LEU A 525 16.51 -18.60 -1.58
N LEU A 526 16.05 -17.65 -2.39
CA LEU A 526 14.67 -17.63 -2.89
C LEU A 526 14.33 -18.91 -3.65
N ALA A 527 15.23 -19.37 -4.52
CA ALA A 527 15.04 -20.61 -5.26
C ALA A 527 14.88 -21.83 -4.33
N ASN A 528 15.66 -21.91 -3.24
CA ASN A 528 15.52 -22.96 -2.24
C ASN A 528 14.18 -22.87 -1.51
N VAL A 529 13.80 -21.66 -1.07
CA VAL A 529 12.49 -21.42 -0.43
C VAL A 529 11.33 -21.87 -1.33
N ILE A 530 11.39 -21.58 -2.64
CA ILE A 530 10.34 -21.99 -3.59
C ILE A 530 10.32 -23.53 -3.76
N ARG A 531 11.47 -24.21 -3.81
CA ARG A 531 11.55 -25.68 -3.92
C ARG A 531 11.02 -26.40 -2.68
N GLU A 532 11.30 -25.84 -1.51
CA GLU A 532 10.94 -26.45 -0.22
C GLU A 532 9.53 -26.04 0.26
N ALA A 533 8.92 -25.05 -0.37
CA ALA A 533 7.59 -24.62 -0.03
C ALA A 533 6.56 -25.68 -0.44
N PRO A 534 5.82 -26.28 0.51
CA PRO A 534 4.87 -27.36 0.28
C PRO A 534 3.60 -26.93 -0.44
#